data_cb56d7cd5e203da0dfedfbc6a174c8bf
#
_entry.id   cb56d7cd5e203da0dfedfbc6a174c8bf
#
_cell.length_a   1.000
_cell.length_b   1.000
_cell.length_c   1.000
_cell.angle_alpha   90.00
_cell.angle_beta   90.00
_cell.angle_gamma   90.00
#
_symmetry.space_group_name_H-M   'P 1'
#
loop_
_entity.id
_entity.type
_entity.pdbx_description
1 polymer ?
#
loop_
_entity_poly.entity_id
_entity_poly.type
_entity_poly.pdbx_seq_one_letter_code
_entity_poly.pdbx_strand_id
1 'polypeptide(L)'
;MFLIYSIIFTIAFIVLLPRFLFDAVFNGKYAAGFKQRIGVLPKFDTIGKKIVWLHCVSVGETNAARPLATRIKKNLPDISLVFSTTTRTGQELAKAAFPDIADLVFYFPFDWKFTVRRALYSIKPSVVLLMETEIWPNFIRESYHNGAQLCIVNGRLSERSFNRYSKIRKFMKRVLGYLDLALMQENGDATRLMSLGIRASKVRVTGNLKFDHGLNESEAALTDEMRERFGITTKEPLIIAASTHSPEEAWILDAFKEIRKSSNSNMPRLMIAPRHPERFAEVAQVIRQNGFKVAHRSEPGSPGDHEAEVILLDSIGELRAAYPLAEIVFVGGSLIPHGGQSIFEPAAEGKAIITGPHTANFDAAIKEFLEKEALIQLPRLADIEIVQKLVETLDILLSDAEKRSTLGSNARTVMKNNNGAVAKTIEYLQPILDQNAVRRKHYG
;
A
#
# COMPACT_ATOMS: atom_id res chain seq x y z
N MET A 1 34.88 -3.93 0.04
CA MET A 1 33.63 -3.18 0.26
C MET A 1 32.47 -4.05 0.75
N PHE A 2 32.11 -5.17 0.08
CA PHE A 2 31.05 -6.08 0.58
C PHE A 2 31.38 -6.71 1.95
N LEU A 3 32.64 -7.07 2.20
CA LEU A 3 33.08 -7.56 3.48
C LEU A 3 32.89 -6.49 4.59
N ILE A 4 33.30 -5.26 4.30
CA ILE A 4 33.12 -4.12 5.22
C ILE A 4 31.63 -3.90 5.51
N TYR A 5 30.79 -3.92 4.47
CA TYR A 5 29.35 -3.85 4.63
C TYR A 5 28.83 -4.98 5.55
N SER A 6 29.24 -6.23 5.31
CA SER A 6 28.80 -7.36 6.13
C SER A 6 29.27 -7.25 7.59
N ILE A 7 30.46 -6.72 7.83
CA ILE A 7 30.96 -6.45 9.19
C ILE A 7 30.11 -5.37 9.87
N ILE A 8 29.87 -4.25 9.21
CA ILE A 8 29.04 -3.16 9.74
C ILE A 8 27.61 -3.64 9.99
N PHE A 9 27.03 -4.40 9.07
CA PHE A 9 25.70 -4.98 9.22
C PHE A 9 25.63 -5.92 10.43
N THR A 10 26.66 -6.75 10.64
CA THR A 10 26.76 -7.67 11.79
C THR A 10 26.87 -6.90 13.09
N ILE A 11 27.73 -5.87 13.16
CA ILE A 11 27.88 -5.02 14.35
C ILE A 11 26.55 -4.34 14.67
N ALA A 12 25.89 -3.73 13.67
CA ALA A 12 24.59 -3.10 13.85
C ALA A 12 23.53 -4.10 14.35
N PHE A 13 23.53 -5.33 13.81
CA PHE A 13 22.63 -6.38 14.25
C PHE A 13 22.88 -6.76 15.73
N ILE A 14 24.14 -6.93 16.13
CA ILE A 14 24.50 -7.26 17.52
C ILE A 14 24.10 -6.14 18.48
N VAL A 15 24.33 -4.86 18.11
CA VAL A 15 23.94 -3.70 18.92
C VAL A 15 22.43 -3.63 19.09
N LEU A 16 21.67 -3.96 18.05
CA LEU A 16 20.19 -3.92 18.07
C LEU A 16 19.58 -5.22 18.65
N LEU A 17 20.38 -6.28 18.82
CA LEU A 17 19.89 -7.59 19.27
C LEU A 17 19.13 -7.55 20.60
N PRO A 18 19.55 -6.81 21.65
CA PRO A 18 18.80 -6.71 22.90
C PRO A 18 17.39 -6.16 22.68
N ARG A 19 17.25 -5.13 21.82
CA ARG A 19 15.97 -4.55 21.45
C ARG A 19 15.11 -5.56 20.67
N PHE A 20 15.70 -6.27 19.72
CA PHE A 20 14.98 -7.31 18.97
C PHE A 20 14.51 -8.46 19.86
N LEU A 21 15.32 -8.88 20.84
CA LEU A 21 14.93 -9.89 21.82
C LEU A 21 13.79 -9.40 22.72
N PHE A 22 13.88 -8.17 23.22
CA PHE A 22 12.82 -7.55 24.00
C PHE A 22 11.50 -7.51 23.20
N ASP A 23 11.53 -6.98 21.98
CA ASP A 23 10.36 -6.91 21.09
C ASP A 23 9.83 -8.31 20.70
N ALA A 24 10.70 -9.31 20.62
CA ALA A 24 10.29 -10.69 20.31
C ALA A 24 9.55 -11.33 21.50
N VAL A 25 10.04 -11.11 22.73
CA VAL A 25 9.48 -11.73 23.95
C VAL A 25 8.20 -11.00 24.38
N PHE A 26 8.21 -9.68 24.43
CA PHE A 26 7.10 -8.89 24.99
C PHE A 26 6.06 -8.45 23.96
N ASN A 27 6.45 -8.25 22.70
CA ASN A 27 5.56 -7.75 21.64
C ASN A 27 5.27 -8.79 20.54
N GLY A 28 5.82 -10.00 20.62
CA GLY A 28 5.70 -11.04 19.58
C GLY A 28 6.28 -10.62 18.21
N LYS A 29 7.00 -9.49 18.15
CA LYS A 29 7.63 -8.98 16.94
C LYS A 29 8.94 -9.72 16.67
N TYR A 30 9.29 -9.91 15.39
CA TYR A 30 10.55 -10.52 14.93
C TYR A 30 10.77 -12.01 15.26
N ALA A 31 10.10 -12.61 16.24
CA ALA A 31 10.15 -14.04 16.50
C ALA A 31 9.54 -14.85 15.35
N ALA A 32 8.49 -14.30 14.73
CA ALA A 32 7.84 -14.91 13.58
C ALA A 32 8.81 -14.99 12.39
N GLY A 33 8.95 -16.20 11.84
CA GLY A 33 9.75 -16.43 10.64
C GLY A 33 11.28 -16.38 10.84
N PHE A 34 11.81 -16.45 12.06
CA PHE A 34 13.26 -16.39 12.30
C PHE A 34 14.04 -17.42 11.47
N LYS A 35 13.55 -18.67 11.38
CA LYS A 35 14.16 -19.70 10.53
C LYS A 35 14.23 -19.25 9.06
N GLN A 36 13.19 -18.60 8.55
CA GLN A 36 13.18 -18.08 7.18
C GLN A 36 14.19 -16.96 6.99
N ARG A 37 14.31 -16.06 7.99
CA ARG A 37 15.28 -14.94 7.97
C ARG A 37 16.74 -15.40 7.99
N ILE A 38 17.02 -16.58 8.52
CA ILE A 38 18.36 -17.22 8.42
C ILE A 38 18.49 -18.11 7.17
N GLY A 39 17.52 -18.01 6.23
CA GLY A 39 17.56 -18.67 4.94
C GLY A 39 17.02 -20.10 4.92
N VAL A 40 16.37 -20.58 5.99
CA VAL A 40 15.70 -21.89 6.03
C VAL A 40 14.26 -21.71 5.63
N LEU A 41 13.98 -21.87 4.35
CA LEU A 41 12.65 -21.65 3.77
C LEU A 41 11.80 -22.93 3.80
N PRO A 42 10.46 -22.82 3.73
CA PRO A 42 9.59 -23.96 3.51
C PRO A 42 9.98 -24.70 2.23
N LYS A 43 9.68 -26.00 2.18
CA LYS A 43 9.85 -26.79 0.97
C LYS A 43 8.96 -26.18 -0.13
N PHE A 44 9.55 -25.96 -1.29
CA PHE A 44 8.90 -25.37 -2.44
C PHE A 44 9.33 -26.13 -3.68
N ASP A 45 8.36 -26.53 -4.50
CA ASP A 45 8.65 -27.23 -5.74
C ASP A 45 9.13 -26.24 -6.79
N THR A 46 10.39 -26.41 -7.22
CA THR A 46 11.04 -25.57 -8.21
C THR A 46 11.23 -26.27 -9.56
N ILE A 47 10.73 -27.51 -9.70
CA ILE A 47 11.01 -28.35 -10.88
C ILE A 47 10.23 -27.84 -12.08
N GLY A 48 10.94 -27.55 -13.16
CA GLY A 48 10.36 -27.20 -14.47
C GLY A 48 9.67 -25.84 -14.54
N LYS A 49 9.62 -25.07 -13.45
CA LYS A 49 8.95 -23.76 -13.43
C LYS A 49 9.96 -22.61 -13.42
N LYS A 50 9.64 -21.55 -14.15
CA LYS A 50 10.35 -20.28 -14.04
C LYS A 50 9.88 -19.56 -12.78
N ILE A 51 10.81 -19.18 -11.91
CA ILE A 51 10.48 -18.56 -10.63
C ILE A 51 10.79 -17.07 -10.69
N VAL A 52 9.78 -16.26 -10.40
CA VAL A 52 9.87 -14.81 -10.20
C VAL A 52 9.73 -14.52 -8.71
N TRP A 53 10.77 -13.94 -8.12
CA TRP A 53 10.77 -13.54 -6.71
C TRP A 53 10.49 -12.05 -6.59
N LEU A 54 9.33 -11.70 -6.03
CA LEU A 54 8.93 -10.32 -5.73
C LEU A 54 9.19 -10.01 -4.25
N HIS A 55 10.00 -9.00 -3.98
CA HIS A 55 10.31 -8.55 -2.63
C HIS A 55 9.59 -7.24 -2.30
N CYS A 56 8.76 -7.25 -1.24
CA CYS A 56 8.03 -6.11 -0.70
C CYS A 56 8.33 -5.99 0.79
N VAL A 57 8.86 -4.87 1.26
CA VAL A 57 9.21 -4.70 2.68
C VAL A 57 7.99 -4.49 3.55
N SER A 58 7.04 -3.67 3.09
CA SER A 58 5.93 -3.15 3.89
C SER A 58 4.55 -3.49 3.32
N VAL A 59 3.51 -3.21 4.13
CA VAL A 59 2.10 -3.27 3.71
C VAL A 59 1.84 -2.41 2.48
N GLY A 60 2.39 -1.17 2.45
CA GLY A 60 2.20 -0.25 1.33
C GLY A 60 2.79 -0.78 0.02
N GLU A 61 3.98 -1.39 0.07
CA GLU A 61 4.61 -2.01 -1.09
C GLU A 61 3.87 -3.27 -1.55
N THR A 62 3.37 -4.08 -0.61
CA THR A 62 2.57 -5.27 -0.92
C THR A 62 1.29 -4.89 -1.67
N ASN A 63 0.58 -3.86 -1.23
CA ASN A 63 -0.59 -3.33 -1.93
C ASN A 63 -0.23 -2.78 -3.31
N ALA A 64 0.84 -2.00 -3.41
CA ALA A 64 1.31 -1.44 -4.69
C ALA A 64 1.75 -2.52 -5.69
N ALA A 65 2.26 -3.66 -5.20
CA ALA A 65 2.68 -4.78 -6.01
C ALA A 65 1.52 -5.62 -6.56
N ARG A 66 0.33 -5.56 -5.94
CA ARG A 66 -0.82 -6.42 -6.28
C ARG A 66 -1.24 -6.33 -7.75
N PRO A 67 -1.46 -5.15 -8.35
CA PRO A 67 -1.84 -5.05 -9.76
C PRO A 67 -0.78 -5.64 -10.69
N LEU A 68 0.50 -5.40 -10.39
CA LEU A 68 1.62 -5.95 -11.14
C LEU A 68 1.67 -7.47 -11.06
N ALA A 69 1.59 -8.02 -9.85
CA ALA A 69 1.62 -9.46 -9.61
C ALA A 69 0.46 -10.20 -10.30
N THR A 70 -0.76 -9.64 -10.19
CA THR A 70 -1.95 -10.17 -10.87
C THR A 70 -1.75 -10.18 -12.39
N ARG A 71 -1.20 -9.10 -12.94
CA ARG A 71 -0.96 -8.99 -14.39
C ARG A 71 0.13 -9.95 -14.85
N ILE A 72 1.21 -10.12 -14.08
CA ILE A 72 2.26 -11.11 -14.37
C ILE A 72 1.67 -12.51 -14.40
N LYS A 73 0.91 -12.91 -13.38
CA LYS A 73 0.32 -14.25 -13.29
C LYS A 73 -0.71 -14.51 -14.41
N LYS A 74 -1.51 -13.49 -14.76
CA LYS A 74 -2.46 -13.58 -15.88
C LYS A 74 -1.76 -13.76 -17.23
N ASN A 75 -0.67 -13.04 -17.47
CA ASN A 75 0.05 -13.11 -18.75
C ASN A 75 0.91 -14.37 -18.86
N LEU A 76 1.41 -14.88 -17.74
CA LEU A 76 2.35 -16.00 -17.66
C LEU A 76 1.89 -17.00 -16.57
N PRO A 77 0.82 -17.78 -16.82
CA PRO A 77 0.23 -18.68 -15.81
C PRO A 77 1.20 -19.78 -15.34
N ASP A 78 2.15 -20.18 -16.17
CA ASP A 78 3.11 -21.25 -15.89
C ASP A 78 4.27 -20.82 -14.99
N ILE A 79 4.44 -19.53 -14.70
CA ILE A 79 5.48 -19.11 -13.77
C ILE A 79 5.07 -19.35 -12.31
N SER A 80 6.07 -19.61 -11.48
CA SER A 80 5.90 -19.55 -10.02
C SER A 80 6.26 -18.16 -9.50
N LEU A 81 5.30 -17.52 -8.83
CA LEU A 81 5.48 -16.22 -8.23
C LEU A 81 5.65 -16.36 -6.72
N VAL A 82 6.82 -16.02 -6.20
CA VAL A 82 7.13 -16.09 -4.79
C VAL A 82 7.31 -14.70 -4.21
N PHE A 83 6.77 -14.50 -3.00
CA PHE A 83 6.80 -13.22 -2.30
C PHE A 83 7.64 -13.28 -1.04
N SER A 84 8.40 -12.23 -0.79
CA SER A 84 9.03 -12.05 0.51
C SER A 84 8.72 -10.68 1.10
N THR A 85 8.54 -10.66 2.43
CA THR A 85 8.28 -9.44 3.20
C THR A 85 9.23 -9.36 4.39
N THR A 86 9.37 -8.16 4.98
CA THR A 86 10.20 -7.99 6.18
C THR A 86 9.35 -7.83 7.44
N THR A 87 8.12 -7.35 7.36
CA THR A 87 7.25 -7.10 8.51
C THR A 87 6.20 -8.20 8.69
N ARG A 88 5.75 -8.42 9.94
CA ARG A 88 4.68 -9.38 10.25
C ARG A 88 3.37 -8.98 9.54
N THR A 89 2.99 -7.73 9.66
CA THR A 89 1.78 -7.20 9.00
C THR A 89 1.85 -7.29 7.48
N GLY A 90 3.03 -7.04 6.87
CA GLY A 90 3.25 -7.25 5.44
C GLY A 90 3.10 -8.71 5.04
N GLN A 91 3.59 -9.65 5.87
CA GLN A 91 3.47 -11.09 5.65
C GLN A 91 2.02 -11.58 5.72
N GLU A 92 1.28 -11.14 6.74
CA GLU A 92 -0.14 -11.47 6.91
C GLU A 92 -0.96 -10.93 5.72
N LEU A 93 -0.70 -9.67 5.34
CA LEU A 93 -1.34 -9.08 4.18
C LEU A 93 -0.98 -9.81 2.87
N ALA A 94 0.29 -10.15 2.65
CA ALA A 94 0.69 -10.85 1.42
C ALA A 94 0.00 -12.21 1.30
N LYS A 95 -0.13 -12.95 2.40
CA LYS A 95 -0.88 -14.22 2.42
C LYS A 95 -2.37 -14.04 2.15
N ALA A 96 -2.97 -12.97 2.69
CA ALA A 96 -4.40 -12.68 2.49
C ALA A 96 -4.69 -12.09 1.09
N ALA A 97 -3.78 -11.26 0.56
CA ALA A 97 -3.98 -10.55 -0.69
C ALA A 97 -3.65 -11.38 -1.95
N PHE A 98 -2.88 -12.45 -1.81
CA PHE A 98 -2.37 -13.24 -2.93
C PHE A 98 -2.62 -14.76 -2.79
N PRO A 99 -3.80 -15.24 -2.29
CA PRO A 99 -4.02 -16.66 -2.07
C PRO A 99 -3.89 -17.48 -3.37
N ASP A 100 -4.33 -16.90 -4.51
CA ASP A 100 -4.34 -17.57 -5.82
C ASP A 100 -3.21 -17.10 -6.74
N ILE A 101 -2.35 -16.18 -6.30
CA ILE A 101 -1.30 -15.54 -7.11
C ILE A 101 0.08 -15.98 -6.64
N ALA A 102 0.29 -16.03 -5.33
CA ALA A 102 1.56 -16.39 -4.72
C ALA A 102 1.66 -17.89 -4.49
N ASP A 103 2.63 -18.52 -5.14
CA ASP A 103 2.94 -19.93 -4.88
C ASP A 103 3.67 -20.13 -3.53
N LEU A 104 4.34 -19.09 -3.03
CA LEU A 104 4.99 -19.08 -1.71
C LEU A 104 5.10 -17.65 -1.18
N VAL A 105 4.82 -17.46 0.12
CA VAL A 105 5.04 -16.21 0.85
C VAL A 105 5.93 -16.48 2.07
N PHE A 106 7.05 -15.78 2.20
CA PHE A 106 8.02 -16.00 3.27
C PHE A 106 8.69 -14.71 3.74
N TYR A 107 9.42 -14.76 4.88
CA TYR A 107 10.19 -13.63 5.38
C TYR A 107 11.52 -13.51 4.65
N PHE A 108 11.85 -12.30 4.22
CA PHE A 108 13.12 -11.98 3.57
C PHE A 108 14.31 -12.37 4.44
N PRO A 109 15.36 -13.01 3.89
CA PRO A 109 16.54 -13.39 4.64
C PRO A 109 17.31 -12.14 5.11
N PHE A 110 17.96 -12.23 6.28
CA PHE A 110 18.94 -11.22 6.67
C PHE A 110 20.03 -11.10 5.61
N ASP A 111 20.53 -9.88 5.37
CA ASP A 111 21.46 -9.62 4.26
C ASP A 111 22.90 -10.07 4.56
N TRP A 112 23.05 -11.24 5.19
CA TRP A 112 24.31 -11.96 5.24
C TRP A 112 24.48 -12.86 4.02
N LYS A 113 25.70 -12.98 3.55
CA LYS A 113 26.03 -13.81 2.39
C LYS A 113 25.52 -15.26 2.52
N PHE A 114 25.65 -15.87 3.70
CA PHE A 114 25.25 -17.26 3.92
C PHE A 114 23.73 -17.45 3.97
N THR A 115 22.99 -16.54 4.62
CA THR A 115 21.52 -16.59 4.69
C THR A 115 20.88 -16.38 3.33
N VAL A 116 21.38 -15.39 2.60
CA VAL A 116 20.96 -15.10 1.22
C VAL A 116 21.23 -16.28 0.29
N ARG A 117 22.44 -16.88 0.35
CA ARG A 117 22.76 -18.06 -0.47
C ARG A 117 21.84 -19.24 -0.19
N ARG A 118 21.53 -19.49 1.09
CA ARG A 118 20.59 -20.58 1.48
C ARG A 118 19.22 -20.34 0.88
N ALA A 119 18.69 -19.12 0.98
CA ALA A 119 17.40 -18.77 0.40
C ALA A 119 17.43 -18.91 -1.14
N LEU A 120 18.45 -18.38 -1.80
CA LEU A 120 18.62 -18.51 -3.25
C LEU A 120 18.77 -19.96 -3.72
N TYR A 121 19.44 -20.80 -2.95
CA TYR A 121 19.56 -22.24 -3.24
C TYR A 121 18.21 -22.95 -3.16
N SER A 122 17.35 -22.56 -2.19
CA SER A 122 16.03 -23.14 -2.02
C SER A 122 15.03 -22.69 -3.09
N ILE A 123 15.07 -21.40 -3.48
CA ILE A 123 14.09 -20.81 -4.42
C ILE A 123 14.56 -20.90 -5.87
N LYS A 124 15.85 -20.71 -6.16
CA LYS A 124 16.44 -20.66 -7.50
C LYS A 124 15.72 -19.70 -8.45
N PRO A 125 15.57 -18.43 -8.09
CA PRO A 125 14.80 -17.49 -8.90
C PRO A 125 15.51 -17.21 -10.23
N SER A 126 14.73 -17.17 -11.30
CA SER A 126 15.21 -16.70 -12.62
C SER A 126 15.19 -15.17 -12.70
N VAL A 127 14.21 -14.54 -12.03
CA VAL A 127 14.03 -13.10 -11.97
C VAL A 127 13.75 -12.67 -10.54
N VAL A 128 14.35 -11.57 -10.11
CA VAL A 128 14.08 -10.92 -8.81
C VAL A 128 13.58 -9.52 -9.08
N LEU A 129 12.41 -9.21 -8.56
CA LEU A 129 11.77 -7.90 -8.61
C LEU A 129 11.83 -7.27 -7.21
N LEU A 130 12.56 -6.17 -7.08
CA LEU A 130 12.68 -5.40 -5.83
C LEU A 130 11.69 -4.24 -5.90
N MET A 131 10.69 -4.26 -5.02
CA MET A 131 9.75 -3.13 -4.91
C MET A 131 10.43 -1.91 -4.33
N GLU A 132 10.04 -0.76 -4.85
CA GLU A 132 10.58 0.56 -4.50
C GLU A 132 12.12 0.56 -4.65
N THR A 133 12.87 1.05 -3.68
CA THR A 133 14.35 1.07 -3.82
C THR A 133 15.00 0.32 -2.66
N GLU A 134 14.60 -0.94 -2.50
CA GLU A 134 15.12 -1.84 -1.48
C GLU A 134 16.48 -2.40 -1.92
N ILE A 135 17.54 -1.63 -1.60
CA ILE A 135 18.91 -1.97 -1.97
C ILE A 135 19.56 -2.78 -0.85
N TRP A 136 19.57 -4.11 -0.99
CA TRP A 136 20.23 -5.06 -0.12
C TRP A 136 21.51 -5.58 -0.80
N PRO A 137 22.71 -5.05 -0.46
CA PRO A 137 23.92 -5.25 -1.24
C PRO A 137 24.33 -6.71 -1.41
N ASN A 138 24.29 -7.53 -0.34
CA ASN A 138 24.65 -8.94 -0.47
C ASN A 138 23.58 -9.72 -1.25
N PHE A 139 22.29 -9.43 -1.04
CA PHE A 139 21.21 -10.07 -1.76
C PHE A 139 21.30 -9.79 -3.28
N ILE A 140 21.48 -8.54 -3.66
CA ILE A 140 21.67 -8.14 -5.07
C ILE A 140 22.87 -8.84 -5.67
N ARG A 141 24.02 -8.82 -4.99
CA ARG A 141 25.23 -9.47 -5.47
C ARG A 141 25.08 -10.97 -5.62
N GLU A 142 24.59 -11.66 -4.59
CA GLU A 142 24.50 -13.12 -4.61
C GLU A 142 23.43 -13.60 -5.59
N SER A 143 22.31 -12.86 -5.74
CA SER A 143 21.29 -13.13 -6.77
C SER A 143 21.87 -13.03 -8.18
N TYR A 144 22.66 -11.97 -8.46
CA TYR A 144 23.36 -11.82 -9.73
C TYR A 144 24.30 -13.01 -10.01
N HIS A 145 25.11 -13.40 -9.02
CA HIS A 145 26.04 -14.53 -9.16
C HIS A 145 25.33 -15.88 -9.25
N ASN A 146 24.12 -15.98 -8.73
CA ASN A 146 23.27 -17.16 -8.89
C ASN A 146 22.54 -17.23 -10.23
N GLY A 147 22.74 -16.22 -11.10
CA GLY A 147 22.19 -16.19 -12.45
C GLY A 147 20.82 -15.51 -12.58
N ALA A 148 20.25 -14.97 -11.51
CA ALA A 148 18.99 -14.26 -11.56
C ALA A 148 19.14 -12.90 -12.27
N GLN A 149 18.11 -12.50 -13.02
CA GLN A 149 17.95 -11.14 -13.51
C GLN A 149 17.32 -10.27 -12.43
N LEU A 150 17.86 -9.07 -12.23
CA LEU A 150 17.53 -8.20 -11.11
C LEU A 150 16.90 -6.91 -11.59
N CYS A 151 15.66 -6.66 -11.19
CA CYS A 151 14.94 -5.46 -11.56
C CYS A 151 14.43 -4.70 -10.31
N ILE A 152 14.58 -3.39 -10.31
CA ILE A 152 13.81 -2.51 -9.43
C ILE A 152 12.49 -2.21 -10.14
N VAL A 153 11.38 -2.32 -9.43
CA VAL A 153 10.04 -1.95 -9.90
C VAL A 153 9.39 -0.95 -8.94
N ASN A 154 8.65 0.00 -9.47
CA ASN A 154 8.09 1.11 -8.69
C ASN A 154 9.17 1.88 -7.91
N GLY A 155 10.35 2.06 -8.50
CA GLY A 155 11.52 2.61 -7.82
C GLY A 155 11.32 4.05 -7.38
N ARG A 156 11.63 4.33 -6.10
CA ARG A 156 11.58 5.67 -5.50
C ARG A 156 12.86 5.93 -4.70
N LEU A 157 13.50 7.05 -4.94
CA LEU A 157 14.73 7.43 -4.23
C LEU A 157 14.62 8.87 -3.71
N SER A 158 14.20 9.03 -2.44
CA SER A 158 14.09 10.34 -1.82
C SER A 158 15.45 11.07 -1.77
N GLU A 159 15.42 12.39 -1.73
CA GLU A 159 16.64 13.22 -1.58
C GLU A 159 17.45 12.86 -0.33
N ARG A 160 16.77 12.59 0.79
CA ARG A 160 17.41 12.15 2.03
C ARG A 160 18.19 10.84 1.84
N SER A 161 17.61 9.87 1.13
CA SER A 161 18.27 8.60 0.84
C SER A 161 19.40 8.77 -0.17
N PHE A 162 19.19 9.58 -1.22
CA PHE A 162 20.21 9.94 -2.18
C PHE A 162 21.43 10.57 -1.50
N ASN A 163 21.22 11.54 -0.61
CA ASN A 163 22.31 12.21 0.12
C ASN A 163 23.12 11.24 1.01
N ARG A 164 22.44 10.23 1.60
CA ARG A 164 23.14 9.16 2.35
C ARG A 164 23.96 8.24 1.44
N TYR A 165 23.36 7.78 0.34
CA TYR A 165 24.03 6.91 -0.61
C TYR A 165 25.17 7.59 -1.38
N SER A 166 25.08 8.88 -1.61
CA SER A 166 26.13 9.68 -2.26
C SER A 166 27.45 9.66 -1.48
N LYS A 167 27.39 9.55 -0.13
CA LYS A 167 28.60 9.41 0.72
C LYS A 167 29.39 8.12 0.44
N ILE A 168 28.71 7.10 -0.06
CA ILE A 168 29.30 5.78 -0.40
C ILE A 168 29.12 5.46 -1.89
N ARG A 169 29.15 6.48 -2.76
CA ARG A 169 28.84 6.39 -4.20
C ARG A 169 29.63 5.31 -4.92
N LYS A 170 30.94 5.14 -4.62
CA LYS A 170 31.74 4.08 -5.24
C LYS A 170 31.24 2.68 -4.95
N PHE A 171 30.71 2.45 -3.74
CA PHE A 171 30.08 1.19 -3.35
C PHE A 171 28.73 1.03 -4.03
N MET A 172 27.89 2.08 -3.99
CA MET A 172 26.56 2.08 -4.64
C MET A 172 26.66 1.82 -6.13
N LYS A 173 27.57 2.47 -6.85
CA LYS A 173 27.84 2.21 -8.28
C LYS A 173 28.10 0.73 -8.54
N ARG A 174 28.87 0.07 -7.66
CA ARG A 174 29.16 -1.37 -7.79
C ARG A 174 27.93 -2.23 -7.55
N VAL A 175 27.12 -1.91 -6.52
CA VAL A 175 25.87 -2.63 -6.20
C VAL A 175 24.85 -2.45 -7.33
N LEU A 176 24.63 -1.21 -7.77
CA LEU A 176 23.69 -0.88 -8.84
C LEU A 176 24.13 -1.46 -10.20
N GLY A 177 25.42 -1.72 -10.37
CA GLY A 177 25.96 -2.37 -11.58
C GLY A 177 25.43 -3.79 -11.82
N TYR A 178 24.99 -4.49 -10.76
CA TYR A 178 24.40 -5.83 -10.83
C TYR A 178 22.93 -5.82 -11.28
N LEU A 179 22.24 -4.69 -11.22
CA LEU A 179 20.86 -4.58 -11.69
C LEU A 179 20.80 -4.66 -13.22
N ASP A 180 19.77 -5.29 -13.73
CA ASP A 180 19.49 -5.39 -15.17
C ASP A 180 18.56 -4.26 -15.63
N LEU A 181 17.60 -3.87 -14.79
CA LEU A 181 16.59 -2.86 -15.09
C LEU A 181 16.19 -2.12 -13.83
N ALA A 182 15.88 -0.84 -13.93
CA ALA A 182 15.29 -0.04 -12.88
C ALA A 182 14.12 0.77 -13.45
N LEU A 183 12.91 0.44 -12.99
CA LEU A 183 11.66 1.07 -13.38
C LEU A 183 11.25 2.03 -12.27
N MET A 184 11.38 3.32 -12.53
CA MET A 184 11.27 4.39 -11.53
C MET A 184 9.90 5.06 -11.60
N GLN A 185 9.45 5.60 -10.46
CA GLN A 185 8.17 6.31 -10.39
C GLN A 185 8.20 7.63 -11.18
N GLU A 186 9.27 8.39 -11.04
CA GLU A 186 9.38 9.71 -11.66
C GLU A 186 10.81 10.04 -12.15
N ASN A 187 10.92 11.10 -12.97
CA ASN A 187 12.19 11.54 -13.56
C ASN A 187 13.22 11.96 -12.49
N GLY A 188 12.78 12.60 -11.39
CA GLY A 188 13.65 12.98 -10.29
C GLY A 188 14.33 11.79 -9.64
N ASP A 189 13.57 10.71 -9.37
CA ASP A 189 14.09 9.46 -8.83
C ASP A 189 15.08 8.79 -9.78
N ALA A 190 14.74 8.74 -11.08
CA ALA A 190 15.59 8.20 -12.11
C ALA A 190 16.94 8.93 -12.19
N THR A 191 16.92 10.26 -12.17
CA THR A 191 18.11 11.11 -12.19
C THR A 191 18.99 10.87 -10.96
N ARG A 192 18.40 10.79 -9.77
CA ARG A 192 19.12 10.48 -8.53
C ARG A 192 19.77 9.10 -8.59
N LEU A 193 19.06 8.09 -9.07
CA LEU A 193 19.60 6.73 -9.18
C LEU A 193 20.75 6.66 -10.22
N MET A 194 20.62 7.33 -11.37
CA MET A 194 21.70 7.45 -12.36
C MET A 194 22.92 8.17 -11.79
N SER A 195 22.71 9.21 -10.98
CA SER A 195 23.79 9.93 -10.29
C SER A 195 24.54 9.03 -9.28
N LEU A 196 23.92 8.00 -8.72
CA LEU A 196 24.59 6.99 -7.90
C LEU A 196 25.39 5.96 -8.74
N GLY A 197 25.22 5.94 -10.06
CA GLY A 197 26.11 5.22 -10.99
C GLY A 197 25.51 4.02 -11.70
N ILE A 198 24.20 3.85 -11.74
CA ILE A 198 23.54 2.93 -12.67
C ILE A 198 23.65 3.48 -14.11
N ARG A 199 23.74 2.61 -15.10
CA ARG A 199 23.77 3.05 -16.51
C ARG A 199 22.39 3.56 -16.93
N ALA A 200 22.34 4.69 -17.63
CA ALA A 200 21.09 5.29 -18.13
C ALA A 200 20.28 4.33 -19.02
N SER A 201 20.95 3.45 -19.80
CA SER A 201 20.28 2.44 -20.63
C SER A 201 19.43 1.43 -19.82
N LYS A 202 19.69 1.28 -18.52
CA LYS A 202 18.97 0.37 -17.62
C LYS A 202 17.86 1.05 -16.83
N VAL A 203 17.64 2.36 -17.00
CA VAL A 203 16.64 3.12 -16.23
C VAL A 203 15.50 3.55 -17.14
N ARG A 204 14.27 3.36 -16.68
CA ARG A 204 13.04 3.82 -17.34
C ARG A 204 12.12 4.43 -16.30
N VAL A 205 11.29 5.37 -16.71
CA VAL A 205 10.22 5.94 -15.88
C VAL A 205 8.91 5.31 -16.33
N THR A 206 8.28 4.57 -15.44
CA THR A 206 7.02 3.86 -15.71
C THR A 206 5.82 4.45 -14.97
N GLY A 207 6.04 5.34 -14.01
CA GLY A 207 4.99 5.85 -13.13
C GLY A 207 4.90 5.06 -11.82
N ASN A 208 3.96 5.46 -10.96
CA ASN A 208 3.76 4.84 -9.66
C ASN A 208 2.61 3.82 -9.73
N LEU A 209 2.92 2.56 -9.44
CA LEU A 209 1.96 1.45 -9.45
C LEU A 209 0.76 1.67 -8.51
N LYS A 210 0.89 2.53 -7.51
CA LYS A 210 -0.19 2.89 -6.58
C LYS A 210 -1.36 3.60 -7.25
N PHE A 211 -1.16 4.18 -8.44
CA PHE A 211 -2.23 4.85 -9.20
C PHE A 211 -3.02 3.89 -10.11
N ASP A 212 -2.56 2.67 -10.34
CA ASP A 212 -3.25 1.70 -11.19
C ASP A 212 -4.34 0.96 -10.40
N HIS A 213 -5.35 1.69 -9.99
CA HIS A 213 -6.52 1.16 -9.31
C HIS A 213 -7.74 1.21 -10.24
N GLY A 214 -8.43 0.09 -10.39
CA GLY A 214 -9.74 -0.04 -10.99
C GLY A 214 -10.53 -1.10 -10.24
N LEU A 215 -11.85 -0.98 -10.13
CA LEU A 215 -12.69 -2.05 -9.59
C LEU A 215 -12.63 -3.25 -10.53
N ASN A 216 -12.60 -4.44 -9.95
CA ASN A 216 -12.83 -5.67 -10.69
C ASN A 216 -14.32 -6.04 -10.67
N GLU A 217 -14.73 -7.04 -11.46
CA GLU A 217 -16.13 -7.47 -11.55
C GLU A 217 -16.72 -7.90 -10.19
N SER A 218 -15.93 -8.54 -9.33
CA SER A 218 -16.37 -8.97 -8.00
C SER A 218 -16.58 -7.79 -7.06
N GLU A 219 -15.77 -6.73 -7.15
CA GLU A 219 -15.93 -5.51 -6.38
C GLU A 219 -17.17 -4.73 -6.85
N ALA A 220 -17.45 -4.71 -8.15
CA ALA A 220 -18.67 -4.09 -8.69
C ALA A 220 -19.96 -4.81 -8.21
N ALA A 221 -19.98 -6.13 -8.24
CA ALA A 221 -21.10 -6.91 -7.71
C ALA A 221 -21.33 -6.66 -6.21
N LEU A 222 -20.24 -6.52 -5.43
CA LEU A 222 -20.31 -6.21 -4.02
C LEU A 222 -20.82 -4.77 -3.76
N THR A 223 -20.47 -3.82 -4.64
CA THR A 223 -21.01 -2.47 -4.58
C THR A 223 -22.53 -2.47 -4.74
N ASP A 224 -23.04 -3.23 -5.71
CA ASP A 224 -24.48 -3.32 -5.96
C ASP A 224 -25.22 -4.04 -4.83
N GLU A 225 -24.64 -5.10 -4.27
CA GLU A 225 -25.19 -5.78 -3.08
C GLU A 225 -25.25 -4.83 -1.87
N MET A 226 -24.19 -4.05 -1.60
CA MET A 226 -24.21 -3.06 -0.51
C MET A 226 -25.25 -1.95 -0.76
N ARG A 227 -25.37 -1.48 -2.00
CA ARG A 227 -26.38 -0.48 -2.36
C ARG A 227 -27.79 -0.96 -2.07
N GLU A 228 -28.11 -2.17 -2.46
CA GLU A 228 -29.42 -2.79 -2.24
C GLU A 228 -29.65 -3.03 -0.75
N ARG A 229 -28.73 -3.71 -0.07
CA ARG A 229 -28.82 -4.07 1.34
C ARG A 229 -29.05 -2.89 2.26
N PHE A 230 -28.28 -1.80 2.07
CA PHE A 230 -28.40 -0.60 2.91
C PHE A 230 -29.36 0.45 2.35
N GLY A 231 -30.02 0.20 1.22
CA GLY A 231 -30.95 1.15 0.60
C GLY A 231 -30.29 2.48 0.25
N ILE A 232 -29.02 2.45 -0.22
CA ILE A 232 -28.28 3.67 -0.53
C ILE A 232 -28.80 4.27 -1.85
N THR A 233 -29.30 5.49 -1.78
CA THR A 233 -29.90 6.21 -2.92
C THR A 233 -29.18 7.54 -3.14
N THR A 234 -29.38 8.13 -4.31
CA THR A 234 -28.87 9.48 -4.62
C THR A 234 -29.57 10.60 -3.85
N LYS A 235 -30.67 10.30 -3.17
CA LYS A 235 -31.42 11.29 -2.37
C LYS A 235 -30.79 11.55 -1.02
N GLU A 236 -30.08 10.56 -0.47
CA GLU A 236 -29.40 10.62 0.83
C GLU A 236 -27.90 10.49 0.61
N PRO A 237 -27.15 11.60 0.65
CA PRO A 237 -25.71 11.53 0.39
C PRO A 237 -25.00 10.67 1.44
N LEU A 238 -24.14 9.74 0.99
CA LEU A 238 -23.34 8.91 1.86
C LEU A 238 -21.98 9.54 2.07
N ILE A 239 -21.63 9.73 3.34
CA ILE A 239 -20.27 10.07 3.78
C ILE A 239 -19.60 8.78 4.20
N ILE A 240 -18.38 8.52 3.72
CA ILE A 240 -17.56 7.39 4.19
C ILE A 240 -16.38 7.92 5.01
N ALA A 241 -16.28 7.49 6.25
CA ALA A 241 -15.10 7.67 7.11
C ALA A 241 -14.23 6.41 6.99
N ALA A 242 -13.21 6.48 6.12
CA ALA A 242 -12.43 5.35 5.67
C ALA A 242 -11.16 5.16 6.50
N SER A 243 -10.89 3.93 6.94
CA SER A 243 -9.67 3.53 7.65
C SER A 243 -9.38 4.39 8.90
N THR A 244 -10.40 4.60 9.71
CA THR A 244 -10.35 5.46 10.89
C THR A 244 -9.58 4.84 12.06
N HIS A 245 -9.12 5.69 12.95
CA HIS A 245 -8.41 5.35 14.18
C HIS A 245 -9.00 6.15 15.35
N SER A 246 -8.85 5.64 16.59
CA SER A 246 -9.24 6.40 17.78
C SER A 246 -8.37 7.65 17.94
N PRO A 247 -8.94 8.82 18.25
CA PRO A 247 -10.36 9.13 18.52
C PRO A 247 -11.14 9.68 17.31
N GLU A 248 -10.66 9.52 16.07
CA GLU A 248 -11.28 10.11 14.87
C GLU A 248 -12.76 9.77 14.73
N GLU A 249 -13.15 8.53 15.11
CA GLU A 249 -14.55 8.09 15.01
C GLU A 249 -15.47 8.94 15.88
N ALA A 250 -15.02 9.31 17.10
CA ALA A 250 -15.79 10.15 17.99
C ALA A 250 -15.97 11.57 17.39
N TRP A 251 -14.90 12.20 16.91
CA TRP A 251 -14.97 13.52 16.29
C TRP A 251 -15.86 13.55 15.04
N ILE A 252 -15.80 12.48 14.23
CA ILE A 252 -16.63 12.36 13.03
C ILE A 252 -18.11 12.19 13.40
N LEU A 253 -18.42 11.39 14.43
CA LEU A 253 -19.79 11.19 14.92
C LEU A 253 -20.36 12.47 15.52
N ASP A 254 -19.56 13.22 16.28
CA ASP A 254 -19.98 14.52 16.83
C ASP A 254 -20.28 15.52 15.70
N ALA A 255 -19.39 15.60 14.68
CA ALA A 255 -19.62 16.45 13.52
C ALA A 255 -20.86 16.01 12.74
N PHE A 256 -21.04 14.72 12.51
CA PHE A 256 -22.21 14.16 11.84
C PHE A 256 -23.53 14.47 12.57
N LYS A 257 -23.51 14.43 13.90
CA LYS A 257 -24.64 14.78 14.73
C LYS A 257 -25.07 16.25 14.55
N GLU A 258 -24.09 17.16 14.52
CA GLU A 258 -24.37 18.59 14.30
C GLU A 258 -24.94 18.84 12.89
N ILE A 259 -24.37 18.20 11.88
CA ILE A 259 -24.85 18.31 10.48
C ILE A 259 -26.31 17.83 10.39
N ARG A 260 -26.64 16.70 11.01
CA ARG A 260 -28.03 16.19 10.96
C ARG A 260 -29.03 17.08 11.68
N LYS A 261 -28.62 17.84 12.69
CA LYS A 261 -29.50 18.83 13.35
C LYS A 261 -29.79 20.03 12.46
N SER A 262 -28.84 20.46 11.65
CA SER A 262 -28.98 21.63 10.78
C SER A 262 -29.64 21.32 9.42
N SER A 263 -29.64 20.04 9.00
CA SER A 263 -30.21 19.62 7.72
C SER A 263 -31.73 19.52 7.76
N ASN A 264 -32.41 20.30 6.94
CA ASN A 264 -33.88 20.27 6.81
C ASN A 264 -34.39 19.34 5.71
N SER A 265 -33.52 18.92 4.77
CA SER A 265 -33.85 18.03 3.64
C SER A 265 -32.58 17.26 3.26
N ASN A 266 -32.74 16.06 2.69
CA ASN A 266 -31.61 15.20 2.26
C ASN A 266 -30.63 14.87 3.41
N MET A 267 -31.15 14.25 4.48
CA MET A 267 -30.34 13.80 5.61
C MET A 267 -29.20 12.88 5.15
N PRO A 268 -27.93 13.24 5.40
CA PRO A 268 -26.83 12.36 5.04
C PRO A 268 -26.81 11.10 5.89
N ARG A 269 -26.25 10.03 5.33
CA ARG A 269 -25.87 8.81 6.06
C ARG A 269 -24.35 8.73 6.18
N LEU A 270 -23.89 8.02 7.19
CA LEU A 270 -22.46 7.86 7.47
C LEU A 270 -22.10 6.39 7.45
N MET A 271 -21.05 6.03 6.70
CA MET A 271 -20.41 4.72 6.81
C MET A 271 -19.05 4.90 7.50
N ILE A 272 -18.79 4.11 8.54
CA ILE A 272 -17.49 4.11 9.24
C ILE A 272 -16.81 2.77 8.98
N ALA A 273 -15.57 2.83 8.51
CA ALA A 273 -14.71 1.67 8.27
C ALA A 273 -13.44 1.79 9.12
N PRO A 274 -13.40 1.21 10.33
CA PRO A 274 -12.21 1.25 11.18
C PRO A 274 -11.04 0.50 10.56
N ARG A 275 -9.82 1.03 10.75
CA ARG A 275 -8.61 0.43 10.17
C ARG A 275 -8.26 -0.94 10.75
N HIS A 276 -8.61 -1.16 12.02
CA HIS A 276 -8.24 -2.34 12.79
C HIS A 276 -9.46 -3.16 13.17
N PRO A 277 -9.57 -4.44 12.75
CA PRO A 277 -10.72 -5.29 13.04
C PRO A 277 -11.00 -5.47 14.53
N GLU A 278 -9.95 -5.48 15.36
CA GLU A 278 -10.07 -5.58 16.81
C GLU A 278 -10.84 -4.41 17.45
N ARG A 279 -11.06 -3.33 16.70
CA ARG A 279 -11.80 -2.15 17.17
C ARG A 279 -13.26 -2.10 16.73
N PHE A 280 -13.73 -3.07 15.92
CA PHE A 280 -15.09 -3.04 15.41
C PHE A 280 -16.15 -2.96 16.51
N ALA A 281 -16.02 -3.77 17.56
CA ALA A 281 -16.94 -3.76 18.71
C ALA A 281 -16.90 -2.44 19.49
N GLU A 282 -15.70 -1.87 19.68
CA GLU A 282 -15.49 -0.57 20.33
C GLU A 282 -16.20 0.53 19.53
N VAL A 283 -15.99 0.59 18.23
CA VAL A 283 -16.60 1.62 17.35
C VAL A 283 -18.11 1.48 17.30
N ALA A 284 -18.64 0.25 17.25
CA ALA A 284 -20.08 0.00 17.34
C ALA A 284 -20.67 0.58 18.64
N GLN A 285 -19.94 0.43 19.75
CA GLN A 285 -20.37 1.02 21.04
C GLN A 285 -20.33 2.55 20.99
N VAL A 286 -19.29 3.16 20.43
CA VAL A 286 -19.19 4.63 20.29
C VAL A 286 -20.34 5.18 19.44
N ILE A 287 -20.72 4.49 18.34
CA ILE A 287 -21.87 4.89 17.52
C ILE A 287 -23.17 4.90 18.33
N ARG A 288 -23.44 3.81 19.10
CA ARG A 288 -24.65 3.71 19.92
C ARG A 288 -24.67 4.74 21.05
N GLN A 289 -23.53 5.02 21.68
CA GLN A 289 -23.41 6.06 22.73
C GLN A 289 -23.70 7.47 22.20
N ASN A 290 -23.40 7.72 20.90
CA ASN A 290 -23.79 8.96 20.24
C ASN A 290 -25.28 9.04 19.86
N GLY A 291 -26.05 7.97 20.10
CA GLY A 291 -27.50 7.93 19.91
C GLY A 291 -27.94 7.54 18.49
N PHE A 292 -27.03 7.01 17.64
CA PHE A 292 -27.36 6.59 16.29
C PHE A 292 -27.76 5.11 16.21
N LYS A 293 -28.71 4.81 15.32
CA LYS A 293 -28.96 3.44 14.87
C LYS A 293 -27.80 2.98 13.99
N VAL A 294 -27.26 1.80 14.26
CA VAL A 294 -26.15 1.22 13.50
C VAL A 294 -26.57 -0.05 12.77
N ALA A 295 -26.27 -0.11 11.47
CA ALA A 295 -26.31 -1.34 10.70
C ALA A 295 -24.89 -1.93 10.60
N HIS A 296 -24.75 -3.22 10.86
CA HIS A 296 -23.47 -3.93 10.83
C HIS A 296 -23.30 -4.66 9.48
N ARG A 297 -22.19 -4.45 8.81
CA ARG A 297 -21.90 -5.17 7.56
C ARG A 297 -21.70 -6.67 7.79
N SER A 298 -21.11 -7.05 8.91
CA SER A 298 -20.82 -8.44 9.29
C SER A 298 -22.06 -9.25 9.68
N GLU A 299 -23.17 -8.60 10.01
CA GLU A 299 -24.42 -9.26 10.40
C GLU A 299 -25.28 -9.60 9.17
N PRO A 300 -26.19 -10.57 9.23
CA PRO A 300 -27.18 -10.80 8.18
C PRO A 300 -28.02 -9.56 7.91
N GLY A 301 -28.37 -9.30 6.64
CA GLY A 301 -29.20 -8.17 6.26
C GLY A 301 -30.57 -8.18 6.96
N SER A 302 -31.01 -7.01 7.38
CA SER A 302 -32.29 -6.80 8.06
C SER A 302 -33.05 -5.61 7.43
N PRO A 303 -34.38 -5.56 7.56
CA PRO A 303 -35.17 -4.39 7.13
C PRO A 303 -34.71 -3.08 7.79
N GLY A 304 -34.17 -3.13 9.00
CA GLY A 304 -33.64 -1.98 9.72
C GLY A 304 -32.35 -1.39 9.14
N ASP A 305 -31.66 -2.10 8.27
CA ASP A 305 -30.44 -1.61 7.61
C ASP A 305 -30.68 -0.38 6.74
N HIS A 306 -31.89 -0.24 6.17
CA HIS A 306 -32.32 0.93 5.38
C HIS A 306 -32.56 2.17 6.24
N GLU A 307 -32.92 1.99 7.51
CA GLU A 307 -33.24 3.09 8.43
C GLU A 307 -32.04 3.52 9.27
N ALA A 308 -30.95 2.79 9.22
CA ALA A 308 -29.78 3.08 10.03
C ALA A 308 -29.08 4.36 9.53
N GLU A 309 -28.85 5.31 10.43
CA GLU A 309 -28.12 6.54 10.13
C GLU A 309 -26.64 6.28 9.91
N VAL A 310 -26.09 5.28 10.62
CA VAL A 310 -24.69 4.90 10.54
C VAL A 310 -24.54 3.44 10.13
N ILE A 311 -23.73 3.20 9.13
CA ILE A 311 -23.32 1.86 8.68
C ILE A 311 -21.92 1.60 9.21
N LEU A 312 -21.71 0.54 9.96
CA LEU A 312 -20.39 0.08 10.36
C LEU A 312 -19.92 -0.98 9.36
N LEU A 313 -18.87 -0.64 8.62
CA LEU A 313 -18.20 -1.57 7.72
C LEU A 313 -17.19 -2.40 8.54
N ASP A 314 -17.71 -3.36 9.27
CA ASP A 314 -16.97 -4.28 10.14
C ASP A 314 -16.59 -5.59 9.43
N SER A 315 -16.16 -5.45 8.17
CA SER A 315 -15.65 -6.51 7.32
C SER A 315 -14.26 -6.16 6.76
N ILE A 316 -13.50 -7.17 6.35
CA ILE A 316 -12.17 -6.99 5.80
C ILE A 316 -12.20 -7.09 4.28
N GLY A 317 -11.58 -6.11 3.59
CA GLY A 317 -11.39 -6.14 2.14
C GLY A 317 -12.53 -5.54 1.31
N GLU A 318 -13.61 -5.09 1.93
CA GLU A 318 -14.81 -4.59 1.24
C GLU A 318 -14.85 -3.05 1.07
N LEU A 319 -13.98 -2.31 1.76
CA LEU A 319 -13.97 -0.83 1.73
C LEU A 319 -13.86 -0.27 0.31
N ARG A 320 -13.11 -0.96 -0.55
CA ARG A 320 -12.94 -0.53 -1.94
C ARG A 320 -14.25 -0.58 -2.73
N ALA A 321 -15.07 -1.60 -2.50
CA ALA A 321 -16.40 -1.72 -3.09
C ALA A 321 -17.41 -0.70 -2.54
N ALA A 322 -17.14 -0.12 -1.36
CA ALA A 322 -18.00 0.90 -0.77
C ALA A 322 -17.76 2.30 -1.37
N TYR A 323 -16.56 2.62 -1.85
CA TYR A 323 -16.28 3.97 -2.35
C TYR A 323 -17.20 4.45 -3.49
N PRO A 324 -17.62 3.63 -4.47
CA PRO A 324 -18.57 4.08 -5.49
C PRO A 324 -19.89 4.59 -4.93
N LEU A 325 -20.29 4.17 -3.73
CA LEU A 325 -21.51 4.58 -3.05
C LEU A 325 -21.42 5.97 -2.39
N ALA A 326 -20.21 6.45 -2.14
CA ALA A 326 -19.98 7.70 -1.42
C ALA A 326 -20.20 8.95 -2.27
N GLU A 327 -20.61 10.04 -1.64
CA GLU A 327 -20.48 11.41 -2.16
C GLU A 327 -19.22 12.09 -1.62
N ILE A 328 -18.88 11.83 -0.34
CA ILE A 328 -17.72 12.41 0.35
C ILE A 328 -16.99 11.28 1.05
N VAL A 329 -15.66 11.32 1.00
CA VAL A 329 -14.80 10.36 1.71
C VAL A 329 -13.83 11.11 2.61
N PHE A 330 -13.93 10.89 3.91
CA PHE A 330 -12.90 11.25 4.87
C PHE A 330 -11.90 10.10 4.99
N VAL A 331 -10.60 10.39 4.81
CA VAL A 331 -9.53 9.38 4.92
C VAL A 331 -8.83 9.51 6.28
N GLY A 332 -9.01 8.49 7.12
CA GLY A 332 -8.55 8.46 8.50
C GLY A 332 -7.05 8.24 8.70
N GLY A 333 -6.64 8.14 9.97
CA GLY A 333 -5.24 8.15 10.40
C GLY A 333 -4.56 9.47 10.09
N SER A 334 -5.34 10.49 9.80
CA SER A 334 -4.88 11.78 9.26
C SER A 334 -5.16 12.96 10.20
N LEU A 335 -6.15 12.89 11.09
CA LEU A 335 -6.35 13.88 12.15
C LEU A 335 -5.41 13.66 13.34
N ILE A 336 -4.87 12.46 13.46
CA ILE A 336 -3.89 12.07 14.47
C ILE A 336 -2.51 11.84 13.80
N PRO A 337 -1.39 11.88 14.54
CA PRO A 337 -0.05 11.74 13.99
C PRO A 337 0.29 10.29 13.57
N HIS A 338 -0.60 9.65 12.80
CA HIS A 338 -0.44 8.28 12.30
C HIS A 338 0.11 8.22 10.87
N GLY A 339 0.10 9.35 10.15
CA GLY A 339 0.68 9.47 8.81
C GLY A 339 -0.30 9.28 7.66
N GLY A 340 -1.60 9.19 7.92
CA GLY A 340 -2.66 9.06 6.93
C GLY A 340 -2.80 7.68 6.31
N GLN A 341 -3.90 7.46 5.61
CA GLN A 341 -4.21 6.26 4.84
C GLN A 341 -4.31 6.56 3.34
N SER A 342 -4.55 5.53 2.50
CA SER A 342 -4.60 5.65 1.04
C SER A 342 -5.76 6.53 0.57
N ILE A 343 -5.43 7.51 -0.28
CA ILE A 343 -6.42 8.36 -0.96
C ILE A 343 -6.72 7.88 -2.39
N PHE A 344 -5.98 6.87 -2.88
CA PHE A 344 -6.00 6.50 -4.28
C PHE A 344 -7.31 5.82 -4.69
N GLU A 345 -7.85 4.95 -3.85
CA GLU A 345 -9.09 4.24 -4.15
C GLU A 345 -10.30 5.21 -4.28
N PRO A 346 -10.58 6.10 -3.30
CA PRO A 346 -11.66 7.06 -3.47
C PRO A 346 -11.40 8.06 -4.59
N ALA A 347 -10.14 8.40 -4.88
CA ALA A 347 -9.77 9.25 -6.00
C ALA A 347 -10.06 8.60 -7.37
N ALA A 348 -9.77 7.30 -7.50
CA ALA A 348 -10.09 6.55 -8.72
C ALA A 348 -11.59 6.53 -9.00
N GLU A 349 -12.42 6.48 -7.93
CA GLU A 349 -13.87 6.58 -8.02
C GLU A 349 -14.38 8.03 -8.17
N GLY A 350 -13.48 9.01 -8.20
CA GLY A 350 -13.82 10.44 -8.41
C GLY A 350 -14.63 11.02 -7.28
N LYS A 351 -14.31 10.67 -6.04
CA LYS A 351 -15.01 11.16 -4.85
C LYS A 351 -14.38 12.42 -4.29
N ALA A 352 -15.18 13.27 -3.65
CA ALA A 352 -14.68 14.41 -2.89
C ALA A 352 -13.97 13.89 -1.64
N ILE A 353 -12.66 14.14 -1.53
CA ILE A 353 -11.81 13.59 -0.50
C ILE A 353 -11.46 14.66 0.52
N ILE A 354 -11.58 14.30 1.81
CA ILE A 354 -11.12 15.09 2.94
C ILE A 354 -10.03 14.30 3.66
N THR A 355 -8.95 14.94 4.05
CA THR A 355 -7.90 14.36 4.90
C THR A 355 -7.46 15.35 5.97
N GLY A 356 -6.91 14.84 7.08
CA GLY A 356 -6.31 15.69 8.11
C GLY A 356 -4.87 16.11 7.74
N PRO A 357 -4.18 16.83 8.66
CA PRO A 357 -2.84 17.38 8.43
C PRO A 357 -1.71 16.36 8.51
N HIS A 358 -1.96 15.17 9.03
CA HIS A 358 -0.94 14.16 9.25
C HIS A 358 -0.94 13.12 8.12
N THR A 359 -0.21 13.39 7.06
CA THR A 359 -0.21 12.58 5.82
C THR A 359 1.18 12.07 5.41
N ALA A 360 2.11 11.96 6.35
CA ALA A 360 3.53 11.67 6.10
C ALA A 360 3.78 10.38 5.28
N ASN A 361 2.87 9.41 5.34
CA ASN A 361 2.97 8.18 4.54
C ASN A 361 2.66 8.42 3.05
N PHE A 362 1.98 9.53 2.72
CA PHE A 362 1.47 9.87 1.39
C PHE A 362 1.84 11.29 0.93
N ASP A 363 2.81 11.95 1.57
CA ASP A 363 3.14 13.37 1.35
C ASP A 363 3.26 13.77 -0.13
N ALA A 364 3.95 12.97 -0.93
CA ALA A 364 4.13 13.29 -2.35
C ALA A 364 2.80 13.27 -3.13
N ALA A 365 1.94 12.28 -2.83
CA ALA A 365 0.61 12.19 -3.47
C ALA A 365 -0.30 13.31 -2.99
N ILE A 366 -0.34 13.58 -1.68
CA ILE A 366 -1.15 14.65 -1.11
C ILE A 366 -0.77 16.01 -1.72
N LYS A 367 0.53 16.29 -1.86
CA LYS A 367 1.02 17.51 -2.49
C LYS A 367 0.52 17.65 -3.93
N GLU A 368 0.63 16.60 -4.75
CA GLU A 368 0.14 16.59 -6.13
C GLU A 368 -1.38 16.82 -6.18
N PHE A 369 -2.14 16.17 -5.30
CA PHE A 369 -3.59 16.31 -5.23
C PHE A 369 -4.01 17.72 -4.79
N LEU A 370 -3.29 18.36 -3.86
CA LEU A 370 -3.51 19.74 -3.44
C LEU A 370 -3.22 20.73 -4.56
N GLU A 371 -2.09 20.56 -5.28
CA GLU A 371 -1.73 21.41 -6.44
C GLU A 371 -2.76 21.35 -7.58
N LYS A 372 -3.53 20.26 -7.65
CA LYS A 372 -4.59 20.03 -8.64
C LYS A 372 -5.99 20.27 -8.10
N GLU A 373 -6.13 20.81 -6.90
CA GLU A 373 -7.42 21.00 -6.21
C GLU A 373 -8.28 19.73 -6.24
N ALA A 374 -7.65 18.58 -5.94
CA ALA A 374 -8.23 17.25 -6.05
C ALA A 374 -8.65 16.65 -4.71
N LEU A 375 -8.36 17.34 -3.59
CA LEU A 375 -8.80 17.00 -2.24
C LEU A 375 -8.80 18.23 -1.34
N ILE A 376 -9.43 18.09 -0.17
CA ILE A 376 -9.37 19.07 0.92
C ILE A 376 -8.50 18.50 2.04
N GLN A 377 -7.43 19.21 2.43
CA GLN A 377 -6.65 18.90 3.61
C GLN A 377 -7.02 19.86 4.73
N LEU A 378 -7.45 19.31 5.87
CA LEU A 378 -7.74 20.11 7.06
C LEU A 378 -6.42 20.63 7.67
N PRO A 379 -6.42 21.83 8.25
CA PRO A 379 -5.25 22.38 8.92
C PRO A 379 -4.94 21.62 10.23
N ARG A 380 -3.79 21.87 10.81
CA ARG A 380 -3.50 21.43 12.17
C ARG A 380 -4.30 22.27 13.17
N LEU A 381 -5.08 21.61 13.98
CA LEU A 381 -6.02 22.20 14.95
C LEU A 381 -5.83 21.54 16.31
N ALA A 382 -6.27 22.23 17.36
CA ALA A 382 -6.48 21.60 18.66
C ALA A 382 -7.74 20.70 18.62
N ASP A 383 -7.78 19.66 19.44
CA ASP A 383 -8.85 18.66 19.42
C ASP A 383 -10.26 19.27 19.49
N ILE A 384 -10.43 20.36 20.25
CA ILE A 384 -11.70 21.07 20.41
C ILE A 384 -12.18 21.76 19.11
N GLU A 385 -11.27 22.09 18.20
CA GLU A 385 -11.58 22.78 16.94
C GLU A 385 -11.83 21.79 15.79
N ILE A 386 -11.40 20.53 15.95
CA ILE A 386 -11.50 19.50 14.90
C ILE A 386 -12.96 19.28 14.50
N VAL A 387 -13.84 19.10 15.46
CA VAL A 387 -15.27 18.83 15.23
C VAL A 387 -15.90 19.97 14.44
N GLN A 388 -15.68 21.23 14.88
CA GLN A 388 -16.21 22.39 14.19
C GLN A 388 -15.71 22.47 12.74
N LYS A 389 -14.40 22.19 12.52
CA LYS A 389 -13.81 22.22 11.17
C LYS A 389 -14.34 21.11 10.26
N LEU A 390 -14.59 19.92 10.84
CA LEU A 390 -15.26 18.84 10.12
C LEU A 390 -16.68 19.25 9.72
N VAL A 391 -17.47 19.85 10.64
CA VAL A 391 -18.82 20.35 10.36
C VAL A 391 -18.78 21.34 9.21
N GLU A 392 -17.96 22.40 9.29
CA GLU A 392 -17.83 23.42 8.25
C GLU A 392 -17.47 22.80 6.90
N THR A 393 -16.51 21.88 6.87
CA THR A 393 -16.03 21.28 5.62
C THR A 393 -17.08 20.36 5.01
N LEU A 394 -17.72 19.53 5.83
CA LEU A 394 -18.77 18.60 5.38
C LEU A 394 -20.02 19.36 4.93
N ASP A 395 -20.43 20.41 5.64
CA ASP A 395 -21.59 21.23 5.29
C ASP A 395 -21.40 21.92 3.92
N ILE A 396 -20.21 22.49 3.68
CA ILE A 396 -19.85 23.05 2.38
C ILE A 396 -19.97 21.98 1.27
N LEU A 397 -19.42 20.79 1.52
CA LEU A 397 -19.45 19.73 0.50
C LEU A 397 -20.85 19.12 0.32
N LEU A 398 -21.67 19.04 1.36
CA LEU A 398 -23.05 18.56 1.25
C LEU A 398 -23.96 19.54 0.51
N SER A 399 -23.78 20.85 0.73
CA SER A 399 -24.58 21.90 0.09
C SER A 399 -24.15 22.21 -1.35
N ASP A 400 -22.88 22.01 -1.71
CA ASP A 400 -22.31 22.37 -3.01
C ASP A 400 -21.93 21.12 -3.83
N ALA A 401 -22.89 20.67 -4.67
CA ALA A 401 -22.72 19.51 -5.55
C ALA A 401 -21.66 19.76 -6.64
N GLU A 402 -21.54 21.02 -7.12
CA GLU A 402 -20.55 21.38 -8.14
C GLU A 402 -19.14 21.27 -7.60
N LYS A 403 -18.91 21.75 -6.38
CA LYS A 403 -17.62 21.63 -5.68
C LYS A 403 -17.25 20.17 -5.46
N ARG A 404 -18.21 19.31 -5.03
CA ARG A 404 -17.95 17.86 -4.90
C ARG A 404 -17.53 17.25 -6.23
N SER A 405 -18.29 17.56 -7.29
CA SER A 405 -18.02 17.06 -8.64
C SER A 405 -16.66 17.52 -9.17
N THR A 406 -16.29 18.78 -8.94
CA THR A 406 -15.00 19.35 -9.35
C THR A 406 -13.85 18.65 -8.64
N LEU A 407 -13.90 18.55 -7.30
CA LEU A 407 -12.88 17.83 -6.52
C LEU A 407 -12.72 16.38 -6.99
N GLY A 408 -13.85 15.66 -7.15
CA GLY A 408 -13.83 14.28 -7.59
C GLY A 408 -13.30 14.12 -9.03
N SER A 409 -13.68 15.02 -9.95
CA SER A 409 -13.18 15.03 -11.34
C SER A 409 -11.66 15.30 -11.38
N ASN A 410 -11.18 16.24 -10.59
CA ASN A 410 -9.76 16.54 -10.47
C ASN A 410 -9.01 15.34 -9.89
N ALA A 411 -9.52 14.71 -8.83
CA ALA A 411 -8.94 13.51 -8.24
C ALA A 411 -8.84 12.37 -9.26
N ARG A 412 -9.91 12.10 -9.99
CA ARG A 412 -9.93 11.10 -11.06
C ARG A 412 -8.95 11.45 -12.19
N THR A 413 -8.78 12.73 -12.51
CA THR A 413 -7.82 13.19 -13.53
C THR A 413 -6.38 12.96 -13.08
N VAL A 414 -6.05 13.26 -11.82
CA VAL A 414 -4.74 12.93 -11.25
C VAL A 414 -4.48 11.42 -11.36
N MET A 415 -5.46 10.60 -10.97
CA MET A 415 -5.35 9.14 -11.08
C MET A 415 -5.14 8.70 -12.54
N LYS A 416 -5.91 9.21 -13.49
CA LYS A 416 -5.78 8.85 -14.92
C LYS A 416 -4.44 9.26 -15.52
N ASN A 417 -3.92 10.43 -15.17
CA ASN A 417 -2.64 10.92 -15.68
C ASN A 417 -1.46 10.08 -15.18
N ASN A 418 -1.62 9.47 -14.03
CA ASN A 418 -0.63 8.57 -13.42
C ASN A 418 -0.92 7.07 -13.68
N ASN A 419 -2.04 6.74 -14.33
CA ASN A 419 -2.43 5.37 -14.66
C ASN A 419 -1.56 4.80 -15.80
N GLY A 420 -1.53 3.47 -15.92
CA GLY A 420 -0.75 2.76 -16.93
C GLY A 420 0.67 2.41 -16.48
N ALA A 421 1.02 2.68 -15.23
CA ALA A 421 2.31 2.29 -14.66
C ALA A 421 2.51 0.76 -14.70
N VAL A 422 1.46 -0.02 -14.40
CA VAL A 422 1.50 -1.50 -14.51
C VAL A 422 1.73 -1.94 -15.94
N ALA A 423 1.00 -1.36 -16.90
CA ALA A 423 1.13 -1.74 -18.31
C ALA A 423 2.54 -1.43 -18.83
N LYS A 424 3.06 -0.23 -18.58
CA LYS A 424 4.43 0.16 -18.92
C LYS A 424 5.48 -0.72 -18.21
N THR A 425 5.25 -1.02 -16.94
CA THR A 425 6.15 -1.90 -16.18
C THR A 425 6.20 -3.30 -16.79
N ILE A 426 5.06 -3.87 -17.15
CA ILE A 426 5.00 -5.18 -17.83
C ILE A 426 5.70 -5.12 -19.18
N GLU A 427 5.46 -4.08 -19.99
CA GLU A 427 6.12 -3.91 -21.29
C GLU A 427 7.66 -4.02 -21.18
N TYR A 428 8.25 -3.33 -20.21
CA TYR A 428 9.70 -3.40 -19.99
C TYR A 428 10.16 -4.69 -19.31
N LEU A 429 9.32 -5.33 -18.51
CA LEU A 429 9.66 -6.62 -17.88
C LEU A 429 9.45 -7.81 -18.82
N GLN A 430 8.56 -7.72 -19.81
CA GLN A 430 8.19 -8.84 -20.68
C GLN A 430 9.42 -9.51 -21.31
N PRO A 431 10.39 -8.79 -21.90
CA PRO A 431 11.58 -9.43 -22.47
C PRO A 431 12.43 -10.19 -21.44
N ILE A 432 12.41 -9.75 -20.18
CA ILE A 432 13.11 -10.39 -19.05
C ILE A 432 12.32 -11.63 -18.59
N LEU A 433 11.00 -11.50 -18.54
CA LEU A 433 10.11 -12.58 -18.15
C LEU A 433 10.01 -13.69 -19.21
N ASP A 434 10.19 -13.40 -20.50
CA ASP A 434 10.14 -14.38 -21.60
C ASP A 434 11.45 -15.15 -21.77
N GLN A 435 12.58 -14.54 -21.39
CA GLN A 435 13.88 -15.18 -21.54
C GLN A 435 13.99 -16.42 -20.64
N ASN A 436 14.18 -17.60 -21.23
CA ASN A 436 14.52 -18.84 -20.50
C ASN A 436 15.97 -18.85 -19.97
N ALA A 437 16.59 -17.70 -19.80
CA ALA A 437 18.02 -17.59 -19.57
C ALA A 437 18.34 -17.52 -18.06
N VAL A 438 18.74 -18.63 -17.51
CA VAL A 438 19.75 -18.63 -16.45
C VAL A 438 21.03 -18.03 -17.07
N ARG A 439 21.49 -16.88 -16.60
CA ARG A 439 22.82 -16.37 -16.97
C ARG A 439 23.83 -17.47 -16.77
N ARG A 440 24.52 -17.90 -17.83
CA ARG A 440 25.61 -18.87 -17.70
C ARG A 440 26.61 -18.31 -16.67
N LYS A 441 26.93 -19.11 -15.65
CA LYS A 441 27.93 -18.78 -14.65
C LYS A 441 29.23 -18.43 -15.37
N HIS A 442 29.58 -17.16 -15.46
CA HIS A 442 30.96 -16.79 -15.71
C HIS A 442 31.72 -16.95 -14.39
N TYR A 443 32.32 -18.09 -14.21
CA TYR A 443 33.41 -18.27 -13.24
C TYR A 443 34.60 -17.46 -13.77
N GLY A 444 34.88 -16.31 -13.14
CA GLY A 444 36.08 -15.54 -13.25
C GLY A 444 36.53 -15.18 -11.84
#